data_2be3788869ed70b7fb82018a70667099
#
_entry.id   2be3788869ed70b7fb82018a70667099
#
_cell.length_a   1.000
_cell.length_b   1.000
_cell.length_c   1.000
_cell.angle_alpha   90.00
_cell.angle_beta   90.00
_cell.angle_gamma   90.00
#
_symmetry.space_group_name_H-M   'P 1'
#
loop_
_entity.id
_entity.type
_entity.pdbx_description
1 polymer ?
#
loop_
_entity_poly.entity_id
_entity_poly.type
_entity_poly.pdbx_seq_one_letter_code
_entity_poly.pdbx_strand_id
1 'polypeptide(L)'
;MMEGITIIVLEEILMANGLTVLMMWFLLFCRRKNRESLHVGDKIYDGIAIVNLVGALSETIAFLVDGKQFTGSRQINYISNSICFIGTVSMGMLWCMYVELRIYRNYKRMVQKAGVEIFPWLVEVIMVLCNLFGTGIMFKISGENVYQRTAGVLVGYISLVIYFAYSIYLVYHSKKQGVNLNFFPVIYFVGPCFAGVVLQFLFYGITSSWVLVAVALIFVQMQSYAESLYMDELSGLYNRRYFNAVLAEKKIASHKSLYGIMMDVNDFKCINDNLGHSTGDKAICTLGNILIRSIPDDGMAIRYAGDEFIVQLSGVDTERVLATMEEIN
;
A
#
# COMPACT_ATOMS: atom_id res chain seq x y z
N MET A 1 40.64 4.69 15.07
CA MET A 1 39.82 3.64 14.38
C MET A 1 38.34 3.78 14.72
N MET A 2 37.92 3.96 15.98
CA MET A 2 36.48 4.17 16.33
C MET A 2 35.87 5.45 15.74
N GLU A 3 36.61 6.58 15.78
CA GLU A 3 36.10 7.84 15.15
C GLU A 3 35.85 7.72 13.64
N GLY A 4 36.73 7.01 12.92
CA GLY A 4 36.52 6.79 11.47
C GLY A 4 35.30 5.93 11.16
N ILE A 5 35.00 4.91 11.95
CA ILE A 5 33.81 4.06 11.80
C ILE A 5 32.53 4.87 12.10
N THR A 6 32.56 5.72 13.14
CA THR A 6 31.40 6.58 13.49
C THR A 6 31.09 7.62 12.40
N ILE A 7 32.12 8.18 11.75
CA ILE A 7 31.94 9.13 10.63
C ILE A 7 31.34 8.44 9.42
N ILE A 8 31.83 7.26 9.04
CA ILE A 8 31.30 6.49 7.88
C ILE A 8 29.83 6.15 8.10
N VAL A 9 29.46 5.67 9.29
CA VAL A 9 28.05 5.35 9.61
C VAL A 9 27.17 6.59 9.53
N LEU A 10 27.62 7.74 9.98
CA LEU A 10 26.85 8.99 9.90
C LEU A 10 26.64 9.45 8.46
N GLU A 11 27.65 9.35 7.60
CA GLU A 11 27.53 9.70 6.17
C GLU A 11 26.53 8.78 5.46
N GLU A 12 26.56 7.48 5.72
CA GLU A 12 25.58 6.52 5.18
C GLU A 12 24.15 6.84 5.61
N ILE A 13 23.94 7.18 6.89
CA ILE A 13 22.64 7.59 7.44
C ILE A 13 22.11 8.87 6.76
N LEU A 14 22.97 9.86 6.64
CA LEU A 14 22.62 11.14 6.01
C LEU A 14 22.25 10.95 4.54
N MET A 15 22.98 10.11 3.80
CA MET A 15 22.66 9.79 2.42
C MET A 15 21.35 9.02 2.30
N ALA A 16 21.13 7.99 3.11
CA ALA A 16 19.92 7.17 3.07
C ALA A 16 18.67 7.98 3.41
N ASN A 17 18.70 8.71 4.52
CA ASN A 17 17.59 9.54 4.94
C ASN A 17 17.39 10.76 4.03
N GLY A 18 18.47 11.36 3.51
CA GLY A 18 18.40 12.42 2.50
C GLY A 18 17.70 11.97 1.23
N LEU A 19 18.01 10.76 0.75
CA LEU A 19 17.32 10.15 -0.38
C LEU A 19 15.84 9.92 -0.08
N THR A 20 15.51 9.41 1.12
CA THR A 20 14.11 9.23 1.57
C THR A 20 13.35 10.56 1.53
N VAL A 21 13.93 11.62 2.06
CA VAL A 21 13.32 12.97 2.07
C VAL A 21 13.04 13.46 0.66
N LEU A 22 14.01 13.32 -0.25
CA LEU A 22 13.84 13.70 -1.64
C LEU A 22 12.75 12.89 -2.34
N MET A 23 12.73 11.57 -2.15
CA MET A 23 11.72 10.67 -2.73
C MET A 23 10.31 11.03 -2.23
N MET A 24 10.15 11.24 -0.94
CA MET A 24 8.85 11.58 -0.34
C MET A 24 8.37 12.98 -0.73
N TRP A 25 9.28 13.96 -0.76
CA TRP A 25 8.98 15.30 -1.24
C TRP A 25 8.48 15.27 -2.69
N PHE A 26 9.21 14.58 -3.56
CA PHE A 26 8.84 14.46 -4.98
C PHE A 26 7.51 13.74 -5.16
N LEU A 27 7.30 12.62 -4.43
CA LEU A 27 6.05 11.86 -4.45
C LEU A 27 4.85 12.75 -4.06
N LEU A 28 4.94 13.44 -2.94
CA LEU A 28 3.88 14.33 -2.44
C LEU A 28 3.65 15.53 -3.38
N PHE A 29 4.72 16.08 -3.96
CA PHE A 29 4.63 17.18 -4.93
C PHE A 29 3.89 16.76 -6.20
N CYS A 30 4.25 15.62 -6.80
CA CYS A 30 3.59 15.09 -8.00
C CYS A 30 2.12 14.77 -7.73
N ARG A 31 1.81 14.17 -6.59
CA ARG A 31 0.43 13.86 -6.19
C ARG A 31 -0.40 15.13 -5.99
N ARG A 32 0.16 16.16 -5.38
CA ARG A 32 -0.55 17.44 -5.15
C ARG A 32 -0.92 18.15 -6.45
N LYS A 33 -0.07 18.07 -7.49
CA LYS A 33 -0.32 18.71 -8.78
C LYS A 33 -1.46 18.08 -9.57
N ASN A 34 -1.68 16.77 -9.40
CA ASN A 34 -2.66 15.98 -10.17
C ASN A 34 -4.01 15.79 -9.43
N ARG A 35 -4.29 16.61 -8.41
CA ARG A 35 -5.51 16.45 -7.58
C ARG A 35 -6.70 17.19 -8.18
N GLU A 36 -7.66 16.45 -8.72
CA GLU A 36 -9.00 16.96 -9.05
C GLU A 36 -10.01 16.70 -7.90
N SER A 37 -9.87 15.62 -7.15
CA SER A 37 -10.66 15.32 -5.94
C SER A 37 -9.86 14.51 -4.94
N LEU A 38 -10.02 14.80 -3.63
CA LEU A 38 -9.36 14.07 -2.54
C LEU A 38 -10.25 12.93 -2.05
N HIS A 39 -9.98 11.72 -2.53
CA HIS A 39 -10.54 10.53 -1.92
C HIS A 39 -9.85 10.25 -0.56
N VAL A 40 -10.58 9.61 0.38
CA VAL A 40 -10.05 9.29 1.72
C VAL A 40 -8.80 8.40 1.62
N GLY A 41 -8.76 7.49 0.66
CA GLY A 41 -7.59 6.63 0.41
C GLY A 41 -6.32 7.42 0.08
N ASP A 42 -6.46 8.49 -0.70
CA ASP A 42 -5.34 9.39 -1.02
C ASP A 42 -4.80 10.11 0.21
N LYS A 43 -5.69 10.54 1.11
CA LYS A 43 -5.28 11.19 2.37
C LYS A 43 -4.51 10.22 3.27
N ILE A 44 -4.95 8.96 3.37
CA ILE A 44 -4.26 7.94 4.18
C ILE A 44 -2.90 7.65 3.57
N TYR A 45 -2.81 7.47 2.26
CA TYR A 45 -1.56 7.24 1.55
C TYR A 45 -0.57 8.40 1.74
N ASP A 46 -1.03 9.65 1.58
CA ASP A 46 -0.24 10.84 1.85
C ASP A 46 0.20 10.91 3.32
N GLY A 47 -0.67 10.48 4.25
CA GLY A 47 -0.34 10.34 5.67
C GLY A 47 0.83 9.39 5.90
N ILE A 48 0.86 8.22 5.23
CA ILE A 48 2.00 7.28 5.30
C ILE A 48 3.28 7.95 4.78
N ALA A 49 3.21 8.66 3.65
CA ALA A 49 4.36 9.36 3.07
C ALA A 49 4.89 10.48 3.99
N ILE A 50 3.99 11.23 4.65
CA ILE A 50 4.38 12.27 5.62
C ILE A 50 5.01 11.65 6.85
N VAL A 51 4.44 10.56 7.39
CA VAL A 51 5.03 9.84 8.53
C VAL A 51 6.41 9.32 8.19
N ASN A 52 6.61 8.78 6.98
CA ASN A 52 7.91 8.33 6.51
C ASN A 52 8.93 9.48 6.41
N LEU A 53 8.52 10.63 5.88
CA LEU A 53 9.34 11.84 5.80
C LEU A 53 9.78 12.33 7.19
N VAL A 54 8.81 12.45 8.11
CA VAL A 54 9.06 12.91 9.49
C VAL A 54 9.94 11.91 10.23
N GLY A 55 9.73 10.61 10.04
CA GLY A 55 10.56 9.55 10.62
C GLY A 55 12.02 9.64 10.19
N ALA A 56 12.27 9.76 8.88
CA ALA A 56 13.63 9.90 8.34
C ALA A 56 14.35 11.16 8.85
N LEU A 57 13.64 12.29 8.91
CA LEU A 57 14.20 13.53 9.50
C LEU A 57 14.50 13.37 10.98
N SER A 58 13.60 12.77 11.75
CA SER A 58 13.78 12.56 13.19
C SER A 58 14.91 11.59 13.49
N GLU A 59 15.04 10.52 12.70
CA GLU A 59 16.16 9.59 12.84
C GLU A 59 17.49 10.27 12.55
N THR A 60 17.56 11.09 11.50
CA THR A 60 18.74 11.90 11.19
C THR A 60 19.13 12.82 12.37
N ILE A 61 18.15 13.50 12.95
CA ILE A 61 18.38 14.37 14.12
C ILE A 61 18.87 13.53 15.32
N ALA A 62 18.28 12.37 15.58
CA ALA A 62 18.68 11.49 16.66
C ALA A 62 20.16 11.09 16.55
N PHE A 63 20.61 10.64 15.36
CA PHE A 63 22.00 10.28 15.12
C PHE A 63 22.98 11.47 15.17
N LEU A 64 22.56 12.65 14.70
CA LEU A 64 23.38 13.86 14.76
C LEU A 64 23.64 14.34 16.20
N VAL A 65 22.70 14.06 17.11
CA VAL A 65 22.76 14.52 18.51
C VAL A 65 23.30 13.43 19.44
N ASP A 66 23.31 12.17 19.00
CA ASP A 66 23.76 11.05 19.81
C ASP A 66 25.24 11.22 20.24
N GLY A 67 25.54 11.03 21.52
CA GLY A 67 26.85 11.23 22.12
C GLY A 67 27.31 12.68 22.23
N LYS A 68 26.53 13.69 21.78
CA LYS A 68 26.91 15.11 21.88
C LYS A 68 26.32 15.76 23.12
N GLN A 69 27.15 16.63 23.76
CA GLN A 69 26.80 17.31 25.00
C GLN A 69 26.72 18.82 24.79
N PHE A 70 25.51 19.30 24.56
CA PHE A 70 25.14 20.71 24.56
C PHE A 70 23.79 20.89 25.25
N THR A 71 23.44 22.12 25.62
CA THR A 71 22.18 22.40 26.33
C THR A 71 20.97 21.94 25.51
N GLY A 72 20.21 20.99 26.04
CA GLY A 72 19.02 20.43 25.35
C GLY A 72 19.31 19.21 24.49
N SER A 73 20.56 18.78 24.29
CA SER A 73 20.90 17.62 23.44
C SER A 73 20.15 16.33 23.82
N ARG A 74 20.06 16.08 25.14
CA ARG A 74 19.37 14.90 25.67
C ARG A 74 17.88 14.91 25.38
N GLN A 75 17.22 16.06 25.52
CA GLN A 75 15.80 16.24 25.21
C GLN A 75 15.53 16.03 23.72
N ILE A 76 16.38 16.59 22.86
CA ILE A 76 16.28 16.40 21.41
C ILE A 76 16.43 14.91 21.07
N ASN A 77 17.39 14.21 21.65
CA ASN A 77 17.61 12.78 21.44
C ASN A 77 16.39 11.95 21.87
N TYR A 78 15.79 12.25 23.05
CA TYR A 78 14.57 11.61 23.52
C TYR A 78 13.39 11.85 22.58
N ILE A 79 13.15 13.09 22.17
CA ILE A 79 12.03 13.46 21.31
C ILE A 79 12.17 12.82 19.93
N SER A 80 13.36 12.91 19.32
CA SER A 80 13.61 12.38 17.98
C SER A 80 13.41 10.86 17.93
N ASN A 81 13.97 10.12 18.90
CA ASN A 81 13.74 8.67 18.98
C ASN A 81 12.26 8.33 19.23
N SER A 82 11.57 9.09 20.09
CA SER A 82 10.15 8.89 20.35
C SER A 82 9.30 9.07 19.08
N ILE A 83 9.59 10.09 18.26
CA ILE A 83 8.93 10.31 16.97
C ILE A 83 9.21 9.14 16.02
N CYS A 84 10.43 8.61 15.98
CA CYS A 84 10.76 7.45 15.16
C CYS A 84 9.92 6.21 15.55
N PHE A 85 9.80 5.89 16.83
CA PHE A 85 9.01 4.74 17.30
C PHE A 85 7.51 4.92 16.99
N ILE A 86 6.93 6.07 17.34
CA ILE A 86 5.53 6.37 17.03
C ILE A 86 5.29 6.35 15.51
N GLY A 87 6.22 6.92 14.73
CA GLY A 87 6.14 6.94 13.26
C GLY A 87 6.13 5.54 12.67
N THR A 88 7.00 4.65 13.15
CA THR A 88 7.11 3.28 12.66
C THR A 88 5.81 2.51 12.83
N VAL A 89 5.20 2.54 14.01
CA VAL A 89 3.94 1.82 14.24
C VAL A 89 2.74 2.52 13.58
N SER A 90 2.74 3.86 13.49
CA SER A 90 1.71 4.62 12.78
C SER A 90 1.65 4.27 11.31
N MET A 91 2.80 4.01 10.68
CA MET A 91 2.87 3.57 9.29
C MET A 91 2.19 2.22 9.09
N GLY A 92 2.42 1.24 9.97
CA GLY A 92 1.75 -0.07 9.92
C GLY A 92 0.23 0.05 10.06
N MET A 93 -0.24 0.86 11.01
CA MET A 93 -1.67 1.13 11.22
C MET A 93 -2.30 1.81 9.99
N LEU A 94 -1.70 2.89 9.49
CA LEU A 94 -2.20 3.60 8.30
C LEU A 94 -2.20 2.72 7.07
N TRP A 95 -1.20 1.82 6.93
CA TRP A 95 -1.17 0.84 5.86
C TRP A 95 -2.37 -0.10 5.93
N CYS A 96 -2.72 -0.66 7.09
CA CYS A 96 -3.90 -1.51 7.24
C CYS A 96 -5.19 -0.78 6.88
N MET A 97 -5.36 0.46 7.35
CA MET A 97 -6.50 1.31 6.99
C MET A 97 -6.57 1.57 5.47
N TYR A 98 -5.43 1.80 4.84
CA TYR A 98 -5.34 1.98 3.38
C TYR A 98 -5.75 0.70 2.64
N VAL A 99 -5.25 -0.47 3.06
CA VAL A 99 -5.60 -1.78 2.48
C VAL A 99 -7.08 -2.08 2.63
N GLU A 100 -7.65 -1.90 3.83
CA GLU A 100 -9.07 -2.09 4.10
C GLU A 100 -9.95 -1.22 3.19
N LEU A 101 -9.61 0.07 3.07
CA LEU A 101 -10.35 0.99 2.20
C LEU A 101 -10.19 0.66 0.72
N ARG A 102 -9.00 0.23 0.31
CA ARG A 102 -8.68 -0.13 -1.07
C ARG A 102 -9.45 -1.36 -1.54
N ILE A 103 -9.58 -2.37 -0.67
CA ILE A 103 -10.28 -3.62 -0.96
C ILE A 103 -11.80 -3.41 -0.97
N TYR A 104 -12.34 -2.85 0.10
CA TYR A 104 -13.78 -2.84 0.32
C TYR A 104 -14.47 -1.55 -0.16
N ARG A 105 -13.71 -0.52 -0.51
CA ARG A 105 -14.22 0.81 -0.95
C ARG A 105 -15.31 1.38 -0.02
N ASN A 106 -15.27 1.02 1.27
CA ASN A 106 -16.28 1.35 2.25
C ASN A 106 -15.66 2.04 3.48
N TYR A 107 -15.83 3.37 3.54
CA TYR A 107 -15.31 4.19 4.64
C TYR A 107 -15.89 3.81 6.00
N LYS A 108 -17.21 3.52 6.07
CA LYS A 108 -17.85 3.17 7.35
C LYS A 108 -17.27 1.87 7.92
N ARG A 109 -17.02 0.87 7.06
CA ARG A 109 -16.39 -0.39 7.45
C ARG A 109 -14.97 -0.15 7.97
N MET A 110 -14.16 0.65 7.29
CA MET A 110 -12.81 1.01 7.72
C MET A 110 -12.83 1.64 9.12
N VAL A 111 -13.72 2.62 9.36
CA VAL A 111 -13.85 3.26 10.67
C VAL A 111 -14.27 2.28 11.77
N GLN A 112 -15.18 1.36 11.47
CA GLN A 112 -15.59 0.31 12.44
C GLN A 112 -14.43 -0.63 12.80
N LYS A 113 -13.56 -0.95 11.84
CA LYS A 113 -12.38 -1.80 12.06
C LYS A 113 -11.21 -1.05 12.71
N ALA A 114 -11.13 0.26 12.50
CA ALA A 114 -10.07 1.10 13.06
C ALA A 114 -9.92 0.96 14.59
N GLY A 115 -11.00 0.68 15.32
CA GLY A 115 -10.92 0.45 16.77
C GLY A 115 -10.03 -0.72 17.17
N VAL A 116 -10.00 -1.78 16.36
CA VAL A 116 -9.10 -2.94 16.58
C VAL A 116 -7.69 -2.65 16.06
N GLU A 117 -7.59 -1.98 14.92
CA GLU A 117 -6.31 -1.64 14.30
C GLU A 117 -5.51 -0.61 15.10
N ILE A 118 -6.17 0.29 15.83
CA ILE A 118 -5.54 1.29 16.69
C ILE A 118 -4.91 0.66 17.95
N PHE A 119 -5.34 -0.52 18.38
CA PHE A 119 -4.90 -1.10 19.67
C PHE A 119 -3.38 -1.31 19.77
N PRO A 120 -2.67 -1.97 18.82
CA PRO A 120 -1.21 -2.10 18.90
C PRO A 120 -0.50 -0.74 18.86
N TRP A 121 -0.99 0.20 18.07
CA TRP A 121 -0.50 1.57 18.02
C TRP A 121 -0.63 2.30 19.36
N LEU A 122 -1.79 2.17 20.01
CA LEU A 122 -2.05 2.81 21.31
C LEU A 122 -1.12 2.27 22.40
N VAL A 123 -0.89 0.95 22.42
CA VAL A 123 0.06 0.31 23.37
C VAL A 123 1.44 0.93 23.20
N GLU A 124 1.95 1.04 21.97
CA GLU A 124 3.28 1.59 21.73
C GLU A 124 3.37 3.07 22.06
N VAL A 125 2.37 3.87 21.72
CA VAL A 125 2.31 5.29 22.08
C VAL A 125 2.36 5.47 23.60
N ILE A 126 1.60 4.68 24.36
CA ILE A 126 1.62 4.72 25.83
C ILE A 126 3.03 4.37 26.35
N MET A 127 3.65 3.31 25.81
CA MET A 127 5.01 2.93 26.22
C MET A 127 6.04 4.02 25.93
N VAL A 128 5.96 4.67 24.76
CA VAL A 128 6.82 5.80 24.39
C VAL A 128 6.57 7.00 25.30
N LEU A 129 5.31 7.33 25.61
CA LEU A 129 4.99 8.40 26.56
C LEU A 129 5.54 8.08 27.95
N CYS A 130 5.35 6.86 28.46
CA CYS A 130 5.96 6.44 29.72
C CYS A 130 7.50 6.59 29.68
N ASN A 131 8.11 6.30 28.54
CA ASN A 131 9.56 6.41 28.37
C ASN A 131 10.06 7.86 28.49
N LEU A 132 9.25 8.86 28.07
CA LEU A 132 9.58 10.29 28.27
C LEU A 132 9.67 10.69 29.74
N PHE A 133 8.98 9.96 30.65
CA PHE A 133 9.08 10.14 32.10
C PHE A 133 10.26 9.39 32.74
N GLY A 134 11.18 8.88 31.92
CA GLY A 134 12.43 8.26 32.41
C GLY A 134 12.30 6.80 32.77
N THR A 135 11.23 6.08 32.43
CA THR A 135 11.06 4.66 32.76
C THR A 135 12.09 3.77 32.05
N GLY A 136 12.58 4.20 30.89
CA GLY A 136 13.56 3.43 30.09
C GLY A 136 12.99 2.12 29.56
N ILE A 137 11.66 1.99 29.36
CA ILE A 137 11.01 0.78 28.85
C ILE A 137 11.37 0.54 27.38
N MET A 138 11.27 1.56 26.53
CA MET A 138 11.51 1.47 25.08
C MET A 138 13.02 1.62 24.76
N PHE A 139 13.65 2.63 25.34
CA PHE A 139 15.06 2.93 25.17
C PHE A 139 15.56 3.76 26.35
N LYS A 140 16.87 3.80 26.53
CA LYS A 140 17.55 4.64 27.52
C LYS A 140 18.52 5.58 26.83
N ILE A 141 18.71 6.76 27.42
CA ILE A 141 19.77 7.67 27.03
C ILE A 141 20.69 7.85 28.24
N SER A 142 21.96 7.46 28.06
CA SER A 142 22.96 7.52 29.11
C SER A 142 23.26 8.96 29.59
N GLY A 143 24.03 9.11 30.64
CA GLY A 143 24.51 10.42 31.08
C GLY A 143 25.35 11.15 30.03
N GLU A 144 26.00 10.40 29.14
CA GLU A 144 26.81 10.91 28.03
C GLU A 144 25.97 11.15 26.74
N ASN A 145 24.65 11.16 26.85
CA ASN A 145 23.71 11.33 25.74
C ASN A 145 23.79 10.24 24.66
N VAL A 146 24.15 9.00 25.03
CA VAL A 146 24.22 7.86 24.10
C VAL A 146 22.95 7.03 24.19
N TYR A 147 22.33 6.75 23.04
CA TYR A 147 21.15 5.91 22.90
C TYR A 147 21.47 4.43 23.18
N GLN A 148 20.58 3.77 23.91
CA GLN A 148 20.67 2.34 24.25
C GLN A 148 19.30 1.68 24.06
N ARG A 149 19.26 0.64 23.22
CA ARG A 149 18.04 -0.19 23.05
C ARG A 149 17.70 -0.94 24.32
N THR A 150 16.39 -1.08 24.58
CA THR A 150 15.88 -1.98 25.62
C THR A 150 14.93 -3.00 24.99
N ALA A 151 14.49 -4.00 25.77
CA ALA A 151 13.59 -5.04 25.27
C ALA A 151 12.22 -4.51 24.80
N GLY A 152 11.80 -3.34 25.27
CA GLY A 152 10.53 -2.72 24.86
C GLY A 152 10.42 -2.42 23.37
N VAL A 153 11.53 -2.24 22.66
CA VAL A 153 11.57 -2.06 21.21
C VAL A 153 10.93 -3.24 20.46
N LEU A 154 10.96 -4.45 21.06
CA LEU A 154 10.34 -5.64 20.47
C LEU A 154 8.82 -5.47 20.29
N VAL A 155 8.16 -4.66 21.11
CA VAL A 155 6.72 -4.41 21.00
C VAL A 155 6.40 -3.75 19.66
N GLY A 156 7.19 -2.78 19.24
CA GLY A 156 7.04 -2.13 17.93
C GLY A 156 7.23 -3.10 16.75
N TYR A 157 8.25 -3.93 16.82
CA TYR A 157 8.48 -4.96 15.79
C TYR A 157 7.34 -5.98 15.72
N ILE A 158 6.83 -6.44 16.87
CA ILE A 158 5.67 -7.35 16.94
C ILE A 158 4.43 -6.67 16.37
N SER A 159 4.18 -5.40 16.72
CA SER A 159 3.06 -4.61 16.18
C SER A 159 3.11 -4.51 14.66
N LEU A 160 4.28 -4.26 14.08
CA LEU A 160 4.46 -4.24 12.61
C LEU A 160 4.19 -5.60 11.97
N VAL A 161 4.69 -6.68 12.56
CA VAL A 161 4.41 -8.05 12.05
C VAL A 161 2.91 -8.34 12.08
N ILE A 162 2.21 -7.93 13.13
CA ILE A 162 0.74 -8.07 13.23
C ILE A 162 0.06 -7.29 12.09
N TYR A 163 0.43 -6.03 11.85
CA TYR A 163 -0.15 -5.22 10.77
C TYR A 163 0.13 -5.81 9.39
N PHE A 164 1.34 -6.27 9.13
CA PHE A 164 1.68 -6.88 7.85
C PHE A 164 0.95 -8.21 7.63
N ALA A 165 0.90 -9.08 8.65
CA ALA A 165 0.15 -10.34 8.58
C ALA A 165 -1.35 -10.09 8.35
N TYR A 166 -1.93 -9.10 9.03
CA TYR A 166 -3.32 -8.71 8.86
C TYR A 166 -3.60 -8.18 7.45
N SER A 167 -2.73 -7.33 6.90
CA SER A 167 -2.89 -6.82 5.53
C SER A 167 -2.82 -7.93 4.47
N ILE A 168 -1.93 -8.91 4.65
CA ILE A 168 -1.85 -10.09 3.77
C ILE A 168 -3.12 -10.95 3.90
N TYR A 169 -3.60 -11.17 5.14
CA TYR A 169 -4.84 -11.90 5.39
C TYR A 169 -6.04 -11.24 4.70
N LEU A 170 -6.18 -9.92 4.78
CA LEU A 170 -7.26 -9.17 4.12
C LEU A 170 -7.25 -9.40 2.60
N VAL A 171 -6.08 -9.30 1.96
CA VAL A 171 -5.94 -9.53 0.52
C VAL A 171 -6.27 -10.97 0.16
N TYR A 172 -5.75 -11.94 0.90
CA TYR A 172 -6.02 -13.36 0.65
C TYR A 172 -7.51 -13.69 0.79
N HIS A 173 -8.15 -13.20 1.86
CA HIS A 173 -9.57 -13.42 2.10
C HIS A 173 -10.44 -12.79 1.01
N SER A 174 -10.12 -11.58 0.57
CA SER A 174 -10.87 -10.86 -0.45
C SER A 174 -10.71 -11.48 -1.85
N LYS A 175 -9.54 -12.01 -2.18
CA LYS A 175 -9.34 -12.78 -3.42
C LYS A 175 -10.24 -14.01 -3.46
N LYS A 176 -10.41 -14.73 -2.35
CA LYS A 176 -11.36 -15.86 -2.26
C LYS A 176 -12.82 -15.44 -2.44
N GLN A 177 -13.15 -14.17 -2.22
CA GLN A 177 -14.48 -13.61 -2.45
C GLN A 177 -14.67 -13.05 -3.87
N GLY A 178 -13.71 -13.26 -4.78
CA GLY A 178 -13.75 -12.82 -6.16
C GLY A 178 -13.40 -11.34 -6.37
N VAL A 179 -12.77 -10.68 -5.40
CA VAL A 179 -12.32 -9.29 -5.58
C VAL A 179 -11.06 -9.28 -6.46
N ASN A 180 -11.13 -8.57 -7.59
CA ASN A 180 -9.97 -8.40 -8.46
C ASN A 180 -8.95 -7.44 -7.83
N LEU A 181 -7.79 -7.96 -7.46
CA LEU A 181 -6.69 -7.21 -6.83
C LEU A 181 -5.38 -7.32 -7.64
N ASN A 182 -5.47 -7.52 -8.97
CA ASN A 182 -4.30 -7.72 -9.83
C ASN A 182 -3.34 -6.52 -9.81
N PHE A 183 -3.85 -5.30 -9.66
CA PHE A 183 -3.03 -4.09 -9.54
C PHE A 183 -2.75 -3.67 -8.10
N PHE A 184 -3.07 -4.51 -7.12
CA PHE A 184 -2.79 -4.24 -5.72
C PHE A 184 -2.03 -5.40 -5.04
N PRO A 185 -0.81 -5.71 -5.46
CA PRO A 185 0.00 -6.73 -4.81
C PRO A 185 0.60 -6.16 -3.51
N VAL A 186 -0.07 -6.45 -2.38
CA VAL A 186 0.34 -6.02 -1.03
C VAL A 186 1.80 -6.35 -0.71
N ILE A 187 2.34 -7.39 -1.34
CA ILE A 187 3.72 -7.84 -1.15
C ILE A 187 4.76 -6.79 -1.58
N TYR A 188 4.44 -5.91 -2.53
CA TYR A 188 5.33 -4.83 -2.96
C TYR A 188 5.49 -3.72 -1.92
N PHE A 189 4.57 -3.63 -0.97
CA PHE A 189 4.75 -2.79 0.19
C PHE A 189 5.34 -3.57 1.36
N VAL A 190 4.74 -4.69 1.73
CA VAL A 190 5.14 -5.47 2.90
C VAL A 190 6.55 -6.04 2.77
N GLY A 191 6.94 -6.52 1.58
CA GLY A 191 8.27 -7.13 1.37
C GLY A 191 9.44 -6.19 1.67
N PRO A 192 9.54 -5.03 1.01
CA PRO A 192 10.60 -4.06 1.31
C PRO A 192 10.56 -3.55 2.75
N CYS A 193 9.37 -3.26 3.30
CA CYS A 193 9.23 -2.81 4.67
C CYS A 193 9.72 -3.86 5.67
N PHE A 194 9.35 -5.12 5.48
CA PHE A 194 9.79 -6.23 6.33
C PHE A 194 11.32 -6.44 6.23
N ALA A 195 11.87 -6.39 5.02
CA ALA A 195 13.31 -6.47 4.81
C ALA A 195 14.06 -5.34 5.56
N GLY A 196 13.55 -4.10 5.50
CA GLY A 196 14.11 -2.97 6.23
C GLY A 196 14.11 -3.18 7.74
N VAL A 197 13.00 -3.66 8.29
CA VAL A 197 12.87 -3.97 9.72
C VAL A 197 13.86 -5.06 10.14
N VAL A 198 14.00 -6.14 9.36
CA VAL A 198 14.94 -7.23 9.64
C VAL A 198 16.38 -6.74 9.59
N LEU A 199 16.76 -5.96 8.58
CA LEU A 199 18.10 -5.39 8.47
C LEU A 199 18.42 -4.48 9.65
N GLN A 200 17.52 -3.59 10.04
CA GLN A 200 17.69 -2.69 11.17
C GLN A 200 17.72 -3.42 12.52
N PHE A 201 17.04 -4.56 12.62
CA PHE A 201 17.10 -5.41 13.81
C PHE A 201 18.45 -6.13 13.95
N LEU A 202 18.94 -6.73 12.85
CA LEU A 202 20.18 -7.51 12.83
C LEU A 202 21.43 -6.65 12.90
N PHE A 203 21.42 -5.49 12.26
CA PHE A 203 22.60 -4.62 12.13
C PHE A 203 22.31 -3.26 12.76
N TYR A 204 22.88 -3.04 13.94
CA TYR A 204 22.79 -1.74 14.59
C TYR A 204 23.53 -0.67 13.77
N GLY A 205 22.88 0.48 13.52
CA GLY A 205 23.45 1.58 12.74
C GLY A 205 23.09 1.59 11.25
N ILE A 206 22.42 0.55 10.74
CA ILE A 206 21.88 0.57 9.37
C ILE A 206 20.49 1.20 9.39
N THR A 207 20.32 2.32 8.66
CA THR A 207 19.03 3.04 8.51
C THR A 207 18.40 2.69 7.17
N SER A 208 17.95 1.46 7.02
CA SER A 208 17.34 1.00 5.75
C SER A 208 15.81 1.12 5.73
N SER A 209 15.17 1.19 6.90
CA SER A 209 13.70 1.07 7.00
C SER A 209 12.98 2.19 6.26
N TRP A 210 13.33 3.46 6.46
CA TRP A 210 12.66 4.61 5.84
C TRP A 210 12.84 4.63 4.33
N VAL A 211 14.03 4.28 3.82
CA VAL A 211 14.31 4.20 2.37
C VAL A 211 13.47 3.10 1.73
N LEU A 212 13.42 1.91 2.35
CA LEU A 212 12.67 0.79 1.80
C LEU A 212 11.16 1.03 1.83
N VAL A 213 10.66 1.76 2.82
CA VAL A 213 9.27 2.25 2.83
C VAL A 213 9.04 3.26 1.70
N ALA A 214 9.96 4.18 1.47
CA ALA A 214 9.84 5.14 0.38
C ALA A 214 9.77 4.44 -0.99
N VAL A 215 10.64 3.45 -1.22
CA VAL A 215 10.61 2.59 -2.41
C VAL A 215 9.27 1.85 -2.51
N ALA A 216 8.80 1.24 -1.42
CA ALA A 216 7.53 0.54 -1.38
C ALA A 216 6.33 1.45 -1.73
N LEU A 217 6.31 2.68 -1.20
CA LEU A 217 5.28 3.66 -1.54
C LEU A 217 5.31 4.04 -3.03
N ILE A 218 6.49 4.22 -3.62
CA ILE A 218 6.60 4.48 -5.06
C ILE A 218 6.04 3.32 -5.86
N PHE A 219 6.34 2.06 -5.49
CA PHE A 219 5.76 0.89 -6.15
C PHE A 219 4.23 0.86 -6.04
N VAL A 220 3.67 1.11 -4.86
CA VAL A 220 2.21 1.20 -4.67
C VAL A 220 1.60 2.30 -5.55
N GLN A 221 2.26 3.45 -5.66
CA GLN A 221 1.81 4.53 -6.54
C GLN A 221 1.86 4.15 -8.02
N MET A 222 2.92 3.49 -8.47
CA MET A 222 3.03 3.00 -9.84
C MET A 222 1.92 2.00 -10.17
N GLN A 223 1.59 1.08 -9.24
CA GLN A 223 0.50 0.14 -9.42
C GLN A 223 -0.87 0.84 -9.47
N SER A 224 -1.08 1.87 -8.66
CA SER A 224 -2.31 2.67 -8.72
C SER A 224 -2.46 3.41 -10.06
N TYR A 225 -1.37 3.91 -10.62
CA TYR A 225 -1.39 4.49 -11.97
C TYR A 225 -1.66 3.44 -13.05
N ALA A 226 -1.05 2.25 -12.95
CA ALA A 226 -1.32 1.16 -13.87
C ALA A 226 -2.80 0.74 -13.83
N GLU A 227 -3.40 0.67 -12.64
CA GLU A 227 -4.83 0.40 -12.49
C GLU A 227 -5.68 1.46 -13.18
N SER A 228 -5.43 2.75 -12.95
CA SER A 228 -6.20 3.82 -13.60
C SER A 228 -6.07 3.85 -15.11
N LEU A 229 -4.95 3.33 -15.66
CA LEU A 229 -4.75 3.22 -17.10
C LEU A 229 -5.47 2.02 -17.75
N TYR A 230 -5.69 0.95 -17.00
CA TYR A 230 -6.10 -0.35 -17.54
C TYR A 230 -7.44 -0.87 -17.02
N MET A 231 -8.02 -0.24 -16.00
CA MET A 231 -9.34 -0.59 -15.48
C MET A 231 -10.39 0.43 -15.93
N ASP A 232 -11.61 -0.04 -16.14
CA ASP A 232 -12.81 0.79 -16.28
C ASP A 232 -13.40 1.07 -14.89
N GLU A 233 -13.47 2.33 -14.50
CA GLU A 233 -13.87 2.75 -13.14
C GLU A 233 -15.32 2.38 -12.81
N LEU A 234 -16.19 2.35 -13.82
CA LEU A 234 -17.61 2.08 -13.63
C LEU A 234 -17.90 0.59 -13.45
N SER A 235 -17.41 -0.24 -14.37
CA SER A 235 -17.66 -1.68 -14.35
C SER A 235 -16.72 -2.47 -13.44
N GLY A 236 -15.53 -1.91 -13.12
CA GLY A 236 -14.46 -2.61 -12.41
C GLY A 236 -13.75 -3.69 -13.25
N LEU A 237 -14.01 -3.72 -14.55
CA LEU A 237 -13.39 -4.62 -15.52
C LEU A 237 -12.16 -3.98 -16.15
N TYR A 238 -11.40 -4.77 -16.92
CA TYR A 238 -10.36 -4.21 -17.78
C TYR A 238 -10.98 -3.34 -18.87
N ASN A 239 -10.29 -2.30 -19.29
CA ASN A 239 -10.72 -1.45 -20.39
C ASN A 239 -10.13 -1.92 -21.73
N ARG A 240 -10.60 -1.33 -22.84
CA ARG A 240 -10.12 -1.61 -24.21
C ARG A 240 -8.60 -1.44 -24.35
N ARG A 241 -7.98 -0.51 -23.61
CA ARG A 241 -6.54 -0.27 -23.68
C ARG A 241 -5.74 -1.47 -23.18
N TYR A 242 -6.18 -2.06 -22.05
CA TYR A 242 -5.58 -3.29 -21.52
C TYR A 242 -5.73 -4.46 -22.48
N PHE A 243 -6.94 -4.64 -23.04
CA PHE A 243 -7.19 -5.68 -24.04
C PHE A 243 -6.24 -5.60 -25.23
N ASN A 244 -6.04 -4.40 -25.80
CA ASN A 244 -5.12 -4.20 -26.91
C ASN A 244 -3.67 -4.49 -26.54
N ALA A 245 -3.24 -4.12 -25.33
CA ALA A 245 -1.89 -4.39 -24.82
C ALA A 245 -1.64 -5.91 -24.71
N VAL A 246 -2.59 -6.65 -24.12
CA VAL A 246 -2.51 -8.12 -23.99
C VAL A 246 -2.52 -8.83 -25.32
N LEU A 247 -3.35 -8.39 -26.28
CA LEU A 247 -3.37 -8.95 -27.62
C LEU A 247 -2.04 -8.75 -28.36
N ALA A 248 -1.42 -7.58 -28.20
CA ALA A 248 -0.12 -7.29 -28.81
C ALA A 248 0.98 -8.19 -28.23
N GLU A 249 0.99 -8.42 -26.93
CA GLU A 249 1.93 -9.30 -26.23
C GLU A 249 1.72 -10.77 -26.61
N LYS A 250 0.47 -11.25 -26.63
CA LYS A 250 0.13 -12.65 -26.98
C LYS A 250 0.41 -13.01 -28.44
N LYS A 251 0.33 -12.07 -29.38
CA LYS A 251 0.75 -12.30 -30.79
C LYS A 251 2.21 -12.73 -30.90
N ILE A 252 3.05 -12.40 -29.93
CA ILE A 252 4.47 -12.70 -29.92
C ILE A 252 4.75 -14.06 -29.24
N ALA A 253 3.87 -14.55 -28.35
CA ALA A 253 4.23 -15.56 -27.35
C ALA A 253 3.47 -16.90 -27.42
N SER A 254 2.41 -17.13 -28.24
CA SER A 254 1.57 -18.31 -27.97
C SER A 254 1.17 -19.22 -29.13
N HIS A 255 1.31 -20.54 -28.84
CA HIS A 255 0.64 -21.66 -29.49
C HIS A 255 -0.69 -22.08 -28.80
N LYS A 256 -1.26 -21.26 -27.87
CA LYS A 256 -2.50 -21.58 -27.18
C LYS A 256 -3.71 -20.97 -27.90
N SER A 257 -4.81 -21.73 -27.96
CA SER A 257 -6.08 -21.25 -28.48
C SER A 257 -6.56 -20.03 -27.66
N LEU A 258 -7.04 -19.02 -28.36
CA LEU A 258 -7.59 -17.78 -27.80
C LEU A 258 -9.01 -17.62 -28.29
N TYR A 259 -9.97 -17.55 -27.37
CA TYR A 259 -11.37 -17.32 -27.66
C TYR A 259 -11.79 -15.94 -27.15
N GLY A 260 -12.66 -15.29 -27.88
CA GLY A 260 -13.29 -14.03 -27.50
C GLY A 260 -14.81 -14.15 -27.61
N ILE A 261 -15.51 -13.86 -26.52
CA ILE A 261 -16.97 -13.76 -26.48
C ILE A 261 -17.30 -12.27 -26.43
N MET A 262 -18.00 -11.76 -27.46
CA MET A 262 -18.47 -10.37 -27.47
C MET A 262 -19.91 -10.31 -27.02
N MET A 263 -20.22 -9.35 -26.15
CA MET A 263 -21.54 -9.14 -25.54
C MET A 263 -21.92 -7.68 -25.63
N ASP A 264 -23.19 -7.42 -25.70
CA ASP A 264 -23.79 -6.09 -25.68
C ASP A 264 -25.00 -6.09 -24.75
N VAL A 265 -25.27 -4.98 -24.07
CA VAL A 265 -26.41 -4.87 -23.17
C VAL A 265 -27.64 -4.50 -23.99
N ASN A 266 -28.56 -5.45 -24.13
CA ASN A 266 -29.79 -5.25 -24.88
C ASN A 266 -30.56 -3.99 -24.43
N ASP A 267 -30.96 -3.16 -25.38
CA ASP A 267 -31.75 -1.94 -25.14
C ASP A 267 -31.17 -0.97 -24.13
N PHE A 268 -29.81 -0.92 -23.95
CA PHE A 268 -29.14 -0.07 -22.97
C PHE A 268 -29.52 1.40 -23.11
N LYS A 269 -29.69 1.88 -24.35
CA LYS A 269 -30.15 3.24 -24.60
C LYS A 269 -31.57 3.46 -24.04
N CYS A 270 -32.45 2.49 -24.17
CA CYS A 270 -33.82 2.55 -23.63
C CYS A 270 -33.83 2.62 -22.10
N ILE A 271 -32.89 1.88 -21.45
CA ILE A 271 -32.70 1.96 -20.01
C ILE A 271 -32.26 3.38 -19.59
N ASN A 272 -31.32 3.97 -20.30
CA ASN A 272 -30.84 5.33 -20.01
C ASN A 272 -31.93 6.38 -20.25
N ASP A 273 -32.66 6.29 -21.38
CA ASP A 273 -33.65 7.29 -21.76
C ASP A 273 -34.89 7.24 -20.85
N ASN A 274 -35.34 6.05 -20.40
CA ASN A 274 -36.53 5.88 -19.59
C ASN A 274 -36.27 5.92 -18.07
N LEU A 275 -35.12 5.41 -17.61
CA LEU A 275 -34.80 5.23 -16.17
C LEU A 275 -33.62 6.10 -15.68
N GLY A 276 -33.03 6.87 -16.60
CA GLY A 276 -31.94 7.78 -16.35
C GLY A 276 -30.56 7.10 -16.32
N HIS A 277 -29.51 7.88 -16.61
CA HIS A 277 -28.12 7.42 -16.67
C HIS A 277 -27.64 6.74 -15.39
N SER A 278 -28.11 7.15 -14.21
CA SER A 278 -27.73 6.50 -12.95
C SER A 278 -28.20 5.05 -12.84
N THR A 279 -29.30 4.70 -13.53
CA THR A 279 -29.79 3.31 -13.62
C THR A 279 -28.97 2.52 -14.62
N GLY A 280 -28.61 3.11 -15.76
CA GLY A 280 -27.68 2.52 -16.71
C GLY A 280 -26.31 2.23 -16.08
N ASP A 281 -25.77 3.18 -15.31
CA ASP A 281 -24.51 2.98 -14.58
C ASP A 281 -24.58 1.79 -13.61
N LYS A 282 -25.71 1.64 -12.87
CA LYS A 282 -25.93 0.47 -12.01
C LYS A 282 -26.00 -0.83 -12.80
N ALA A 283 -26.61 -0.83 -13.97
CA ALA A 283 -26.68 -2.01 -14.84
C ALA A 283 -25.26 -2.42 -15.28
N ILE A 284 -24.43 -1.47 -15.73
CA ILE A 284 -23.02 -1.70 -16.07
C ILE A 284 -22.23 -2.24 -14.88
N CYS A 285 -22.37 -1.64 -13.69
CA CYS A 285 -21.72 -2.13 -12.47
C CYS A 285 -22.15 -3.57 -12.12
N THR A 286 -23.45 -3.87 -12.27
CA THR A 286 -24.00 -5.19 -11.95
C THR A 286 -23.46 -6.24 -12.92
N LEU A 287 -23.47 -5.96 -14.22
CA LEU A 287 -22.90 -6.84 -15.24
C LEU A 287 -21.39 -7.05 -15.01
N GLY A 288 -20.65 -5.98 -14.70
CA GLY A 288 -19.24 -6.11 -14.36
C GLY A 288 -18.99 -7.07 -13.19
N ASN A 289 -19.80 -6.99 -12.14
CA ASN A 289 -19.70 -7.90 -10.99
C ASN A 289 -20.07 -9.35 -11.34
N ILE A 290 -21.06 -9.55 -12.21
CA ILE A 290 -21.43 -10.88 -12.70
C ILE A 290 -20.24 -11.47 -13.48
N LEU A 291 -19.70 -10.74 -14.44
CA LEU A 291 -18.60 -11.19 -15.27
C LEU A 291 -17.35 -11.56 -14.45
N ILE A 292 -17.00 -10.76 -13.42
CA ILE A 292 -15.87 -11.06 -12.51
C ILE A 292 -16.07 -12.41 -11.80
N ARG A 293 -17.30 -12.78 -11.48
CA ARG A 293 -17.59 -14.03 -10.74
C ARG A 293 -17.72 -15.26 -11.63
N SER A 294 -18.21 -15.08 -12.89
CA SER A 294 -18.49 -16.17 -13.81
C SER A 294 -17.27 -16.56 -14.66
N ILE A 295 -16.26 -15.69 -14.75
CA ILE A 295 -15.08 -15.96 -15.57
C ILE A 295 -14.07 -16.79 -14.79
N PRO A 296 -13.53 -17.89 -15.36
CA PRO A 296 -12.47 -18.66 -14.74
C PRO A 296 -11.17 -17.85 -14.59
N ASP A 297 -10.27 -18.30 -13.69
CA ASP A 297 -9.01 -17.60 -13.37
C ASP A 297 -8.11 -17.34 -14.60
N ASP A 298 -8.21 -18.18 -15.65
CA ASP A 298 -7.48 -18.04 -16.91
C ASP A 298 -8.15 -17.11 -17.93
N GLY A 299 -9.32 -16.56 -17.60
CA GLY A 299 -10.10 -15.64 -18.42
C GLY A 299 -9.92 -14.17 -18.00
N MET A 300 -10.35 -13.27 -18.87
CA MET A 300 -10.48 -11.85 -18.53
C MET A 300 -11.77 -11.26 -19.08
N ALA A 301 -12.36 -10.36 -18.31
CA ALA A 301 -13.49 -9.55 -18.72
C ALA A 301 -13.03 -8.13 -19.01
N ILE A 302 -13.54 -7.58 -20.10
CA ILE A 302 -13.18 -6.27 -20.62
C ILE A 302 -14.45 -5.49 -20.91
N ARG A 303 -14.55 -4.24 -20.47
CA ARG A 303 -15.50 -3.28 -21.06
C ARG A 303 -14.85 -2.63 -22.26
N TYR A 304 -15.35 -2.97 -23.44
CA TYR A 304 -14.74 -2.56 -24.70
C TYR A 304 -15.13 -1.12 -25.09
N ALA A 305 -16.43 -0.82 -24.99
CA ALA A 305 -16.99 0.52 -25.19
C ALA A 305 -18.37 0.57 -24.52
N GLY A 306 -18.85 1.72 -24.10
CA GLY A 306 -20.22 1.96 -23.64
C GLY A 306 -20.89 0.78 -22.91
N ASP A 307 -21.70 0.03 -23.63
CA ASP A 307 -22.44 -1.17 -23.26
C ASP A 307 -21.87 -2.47 -23.84
N GLU A 308 -20.72 -2.38 -24.55
CA GLU A 308 -20.04 -3.53 -25.17
C GLU A 308 -18.99 -4.13 -24.24
N PHE A 309 -19.03 -5.47 -24.10
CA PHE A 309 -18.11 -6.23 -23.26
C PHE A 309 -17.46 -7.36 -24.04
N ILE A 310 -16.26 -7.74 -23.64
CA ILE A 310 -15.53 -8.88 -24.20
C ILE A 310 -15.09 -9.78 -23.05
N VAL A 311 -15.38 -11.09 -23.16
CA VAL A 311 -14.75 -12.11 -22.32
C VAL A 311 -13.71 -12.83 -23.16
N GLN A 312 -12.46 -12.80 -22.73
CA GLN A 312 -11.36 -13.50 -23.37
C GLN A 312 -10.99 -14.73 -22.54
N LEU A 313 -10.90 -15.89 -23.18
CA LEU A 313 -10.49 -17.16 -22.59
C LEU A 313 -9.24 -17.67 -23.33
N SER A 314 -8.27 -18.21 -22.59
CA SER A 314 -6.99 -18.67 -23.14
C SER A 314 -6.70 -20.09 -22.72
N GLY A 315 -6.31 -20.96 -23.69
CA GLY A 315 -5.90 -22.34 -23.41
C GLY A 315 -7.02 -23.26 -22.95
N VAL A 316 -8.28 -22.89 -23.23
CA VAL A 316 -9.47 -23.68 -22.95
C VAL A 316 -9.96 -24.38 -24.22
N ASP A 317 -10.81 -25.38 -24.07
CA ASP A 317 -11.53 -26.05 -25.16
C ASP A 317 -12.86 -25.35 -25.47
N THR A 318 -13.49 -25.76 -26.55
CA THR A 318 -14.77 -25.19 -26.99
C THR A 318 -15.91 -25.50 -26.02
N GLU A 319 -15.89 -26.64 -25.33
CA GLU A 319 -16.91 -27.00 -24.35
C GLU A 319 -16.88 -26.02 -23.16
N ARG A 320 -15.69 -25.65 -22.68
CA ARG A 320 -15.53 -24.66 -21.61
C ARG A 320 -15.99 -23.26 -22.03
N VAL A 321 -15.74 -22.88 -23.29
CA VAL A 321 -16.25 -21.61 -23.83
C VAL A 321 -17.78 -21.58 -23.81
N LEU A 322 -18.44 -22.65 -24.28
CA LEU A 322 -19.89 -22.75 -24.28
C LEU A 322 -20.49 -22.74 -22.88
N ALA A 323 -19.88 -23.49 -21.96
CA ALA A 323 -20.27 -23.47 -20.54
C ALA A 323 -20.18 -22.07 -19.92
N THR A 324 -19.10 -21.33 -20.21
CA THR A 324 -18.95 -19.94 -19.74
C THR A 324 -20.02 -19.02 -20.32
N MET A 325 -20.40 -19.22 -21.60
CA MET A 325 -21.49 -18.45 -22.22
C MET A 325 -22.84 -18.73 -21.53
N GLU A 326 -23.12 -19.99 -21.16
CA GLU A 326 -24.33 -20.37 -20.43
C GLU A 326 -24.37 -19.80 -19.00
N GLU A 327 -23.22 -19.70 -18.32
CA GLU A 327 -23.11 -19.12 -16.98
C GLU A 327 -23.34 -17.59 -16.96
N ILE A 328 -23.10 -16.92 -18.09
CA ILE A 328 -23.23 -15.45 -18.22
C ILE A 328 -24.66 -15.05 -18.67
N ASN A 329 -25.37 -15.89 -19.43
CA ASN A 329 -26.73 -15.64 -19.87
C ASN A 329 -27.76 -15.88 -18.75
#